data_af3b9c88bfc235bb602c058d4d2ea869
#
_entry.id   af3b9c88bfc235bb602c058d4d2ea869
#
_cell.length_a   1.000
_cell.length_b   1.000
_cell.length_c   1.000
_cell.angle_alpha   90.00
_cell.angle_beta   90.00
_cell.angle_gamma   90.00
#
_symmetry.space_group_name_H-M   'P 1'
#
loop_
_entity.id
_entity.type
_entity.pdbx_description
1 polymer ?
#
loop_
_entity_poly.entity_id
_entity_poly.type
_entity_poly.pdbx_seq_one_letter_code
_entity_poly.pdbx_strand_id
1 'polypeptide(L)'
;MSLRHFRNARGFFSDYYLGSVFGAATGRGRKRRVTDRDTDLAYLRFRRIRERAEGRATDADSCRERFIRPLLRDVLGFHLGAGENRLHCLFVSAEAEERGDRPILLSYCGSWDEDLDAGRGAANPMRRVESALAKVGLRYAFLVTGERLRLVRPPGEGPRGSYLEVDLAGLAEDGDSESFAAFLRLYSLPTFVPDAEGKTPIDEIEKESRAHAEKVSEDLKGAVFTAAESLVSGLLEDAAAQGQPASPLDLNEAGLRLYRDASLTCLYRILFILYAEARDPRLDSHPIYRESYSAQGLLDEILASPEFSWPENRSSFWRRLRALFRIYDKGLPRISQWENIPPRGSDFFSPETAEGRILEASNLSDRLVARIMLDLATSTPRHGVGRERVSFRELDIENLGAVYEGLLEYEPRIARETTLDIRVQGRTFCLSPDDAVRLCEQKNLILRGDFDLVVGTSAERLHPECPSDEVKDEESALGLEPDTQAEAPDSDGENEGDIEEGEEEVAKGATARLVRRLEPGMFHFVPGPAKKGSGSFYTPRPLVCDLVRHTLGPLVK
;
A
#
# COMPACT_ATOMS: atom_id res chain seq x y z
N MET A 1 -5.55 13.95 -2.74
CA MET A 1 -6.36 14.42 -3.89
C MET A 1 -6.24 13.37 -4.99
N SER A 2 -7.31 12.89 -5.53
CA SER A 2 -7.31 11.90 -6.63
C SER A 2 -7.13 12.64 -7.95
N LEU A 3 -6.19 12.21 -8.78
CA LEU A 3 -6.07 12.67 -10.17
C LEU A 3 -7.34 12.22 -10.90
N ARG A 4 -8.34 13.10 -11.04
CA ARG A 4 -9.71 12.79 -11.47
C ARG A 4 -9.80 12.06 -12.80
N HIS A 5 -8.88 12.37 -13.73
CA HIS A 5 -8.89 11.84 -15.09
C HIS A 5 -7.93 10.67 -15.30
N PHE A 6 -7.33 10.14 -14.21
CA PHE A 6 -6.39 9.04 -14.30
C PHE A 6 -6.98 7.74 -13.74
N ARG A 7 -6.76 6.66 -14.46
CA ARG A 7 -7.07 5.30 -14.03
C ARG A 7 -5.80 4.48 -13.93
N ASN A 8 -5.39 4.18 -12.72
CA ASN A 8 -4.28 3.29 -12.45
C ASN A 8 -4.80 1.85 -12.35
N ALA A 9 -4.61 1.07 -13.39
CA ALA A 9 -5.15 -0.27 -13.46
C ALA A 9 -4.13 -1.29 -12.95
N ARG A 10 -4.54 -2.10 -11.97
CA ARG A 10 -3.76 -3.21 -11.40
C ARG A 10 -2.39 -2.79 -10.88
N GLY A 11 -2.29 -1.60 -10.27
CA GLY A 11 -1.06 -1.14 -9.66
C GLY A 11 0.08 -0.92 -10.67
N PHE A 12 -0.17 -0.21 -11.74
CA PHE A 12 0.90 0.20 -12.66
C PHE A 12 1.93 1.07 -11.94
N PHE A 13 1.45 2.04 -11.17
CA PHE A 13 2.20 2.77 -10.14
C PHE A 13 1.46 2.66 -8.81
N SER A 14 2.10 3.06 -7.69
CA SER A 14 1.41 3.22 -6.41
C SER A 14 0.38 4.35 -6.48
N ASP A 15 -0.89 4.07 -6.13
CA ASP A 15 -1.95 5.09 -6.08
C ASP A 15 -1.60 6.19 -5.08
N TYR A 16 -0.96 5.81 -3.97
CA TYR A 16 -0.46 6.75 -2.98
C TYR A 16 0.63 7.67 -3.57
N TYR A 17 1.58 7.09 -4.31
CA TYR A 17 2.62 7.86 -4.99
C TYR A 17 2.02 8.83 -6.01
N LEU A 18 1.09 8.35 -6.82
CA LEU A 18 0.40 9.20 -7.79
C LEU A 18 -0.40 10.33 -7.11
N GLY A 19 -1.10 10.02 -6.02
CA GLY A 19 -1.91 10.99 -5.29
C GLY A 19 -1.07 12.01 -4.50
N SER A 20 -0.01 11.57 -3.82
CA SER A 20 0.80 12.43 -2.95
C SER A 20 1.87 13.20 -3.71
N VAL A 21 2.56 12.57 -4.67
CA VAL A 21 3.68 13.18 -5.38
C VAL A 21 3.23 13.97 -6.60
N PHE A 22 2.21 13.50 -7.32
CA PHE A 22 1.66 14.21 -8.47
C PHE A 22 0.50 15.15 -8.12
N GLY A 23 -0.28 14.85 -7.06
CA GLY A 23 -1.33 15.74 -6.57
C GLY A 23 -0.84 16.87 -5.64
N ALA A 24 0.33 16.73 -5.00
CA ALA A 24 0.91 17.73 -4.09
C ALA A 24 2.15 18.44 -4.66
N ALA A 25 2.77 17.91 -5.71
CA ALA A 25 4.05 18.39 -6.25
C ALA A 25 3.95 19.67 -7.09
N THR A 26 2.79 20.32 -7.16
CA THR A 26 2.69 21.69 -7.66
C THR A 26 3.26 22.72 -6.67
N GLY A 27 3.58 22.33 -5.41
CA GLY A 27 3.96 23.25 -4.36
C GLY A 27 5.39 23.24 -3.83
N ARG A 28 6.09 22.10 -3.74
CA ARG A 28 7.41 22.05 -3.06
C ARG A 28 8.31 20.95 -3.58
N GLY A 29 9.30 21.29 -4.35
CA GLY A 29 10.48 20.43 -4.53
C GLY A 29 11.11 20.43 -5.92
N ARG A 30 12.20 21.13 -6.00
CA ARG A 30 13.37 21.10 -6.89
C ARG A 30 13.25 20.46 -8.28
N LYS A 31 13.54 21.36 -9.23
CA LYS A 31 14.08 21.22 -10.58
C LYS A 31 13.06 21.02 -11.71
N ARG A 32 12.93 22.12 -12.42
CA ARG A 32 12.20 22.42 -13.64
C ARG A 32 10.68 22.48 -13.49
N ARG A 33 10.22 23.59 -12.91
CA ARG A 33 8.86 24.10 -13.15
C ARG A 33 8.69 24.17 -14.67
N VAL A 34 7.81 23.31 -15.21
CA VAL A 34 7.05 23.73 -16.37
C VAL A 34 6.34 24.98 -15.86
N THR A 35 6.63 26.13 -16.38
CA THR A 35 6.03 27.38 -15.91
C THR A 35 4.53 27.26 -16.14
N ASP A 36 3.68 27.77 -15.26
CA ASP A 36 2.21 27.74 -15.42
C ASP A 36 1.81 28.14 -16.84
N ARG A 37 2.54 29.11 -17.43
CA ARG A 37 2.31 29.61 -18.78
C ARG A 37 2.56 28.58 -19.88
N ASP A 38 3.57 27.70 -19.73
CA ASP A 38 3.86 26.65 -20.73
C ASP A 38 2.82 25.53 -20.66
N THR A 39 2.37 25.21 -19.46
CA THR A 39 1.27 24.27 -19.20
C THR A 39 -0.04 24.79 -19.82
N ASP A 40 -0.37 26.06 -19.60
CA ASP A 40 -1.57 26.69 -20.16
C ASP A 40 -1.56 26.70 -21.68
N LEU A 41 -0.41 27.02 -22.30
CA LEU A 41 -0.26 26.99 -23.74
C LEU A 41 -0.40 25.58 -24.31
N ALA A 42 0.18 24.58 -23.65
CA ALA A 42 0.03 23.18 -24.04
C ALA A 42 -1.43 22.72 -23.91
N TYR A 43 -2.13 23.13 -22.85
CA TYR A 43 -3.54 22.84 -22.65
C TYR A 43 -4.40 23.44 -23.77
N LEU A 44 -4.19 24.70 -24.13
CA LEU A 44 -4.91 25.36 -25.22
C LEU A 44 -4.67 24.68 -26.57
N ARG A 45 -3.43 24.21 -26.82
CA ARG A 45 -3.08 23.42 -28.02
C ARG A 45 -3.81 22.09 -28.02
N PHE A 46 -3.80 21.36 -26.90
CA PHE A 46 -4.50 20.10 -26.74
C PHE A 46 -5.99 20.23 -27.03
N ARG A 47 -6.67 21.18 -26.39
CA ARG A 47 -8.10 21.45 -26.65
C ARG A 47 -8.38 21.74 -28.11
N ARG A 48 -7.59 22.63 -28.74
CA ARG A 48 -7.76 22.98 -30.15
C ARG A 48 -7.57 21.79 -31.09
N ILE A 49 -6.60 20.91 -30.82
CA ILE A 49 -6.38 19.67 -31.58
C ILE A 49 -7.62 18.78 -31.47
N ARG A 50 -8.13 18.58 -30.26
CA ARG A 50 -9.30 17.76 -30.01
C ARG A 50 -10.56 18.32 -30.70
N GLU A 51 -10.89 19.59 -30.52
CA GLU A 51 -12.04 20.26 -31.12
C GLU A 51 -12.03 20.19 -32.67
N ARG A 52 -10.85 20.23 -33.28
CA ARG A 52 -10.72 20.10 -34.74
C ARG A 52 -10.92 18.68 -35.27
N ALA A 53 -10.59 17.68 -34.47
CA ALA A 53 -10.63 16.27 -34.83
C ALA A 53 -11.99 15.62 -34.52
N GLU A 54 -12.66 16.08 -33.47
CA GLU A 54 -13.95 15.57 -33.02
C GLU A 54 -15.00 15.60 -34.14
N GLY A 55 -15.73 14.50 -34.30
CA GLY A 55 -16.71 14.31 -35.36
C GLY A 55 -16.14 14.16 -36.80
N ARG A 56 -14.80 14.31 -36.96
CA ARG A 56 -14.12 14.20 -38.27
C ARG A 56 -13.14 13.01 -38.31
N ALA A 57 -12.79 12.44 -37.18
CA ALA A 57 -11.89 11.32 -37.05
C ALA A 57 -12.69 10.03 -36.77
N THR A 58 -13.32 9.49 -37.80
CA THR A 58 -14.29 8.39 -37.69
C THR A 58 -13.62 6.99 -37.71
N ASP A 59 -12.45 6.87 -38.32
CA ASP A 59 -11.69 5.62 -38.44
C ASP A 59 -10.27 5.80 -37.86
N ALA A 60 -9.53 4.72 -37.76
CA ALA A 60 -8.21 4.75 -37.14
C ALA A 60 -7.18 5.60 -37.90
N ASP A 61 -7.24 5.64 -39.23
CA ASP A 61 -6.31 6.43 -40.03
C ASP A 61 -6.63 7.92 -39.93
N SER A 62 -7.88 8.30 -39.99
CA SER A 62 -8.31 9.70 -39.79
C SER A 62 -8.06 10.14 -38.34
N CYS A 63 -8.26 9.28 -37.35
CA CYS A 63 -7.93 9.55 -35.94
C CYS A 63 -6.42 9.76 -35.76
N ARG A 64 -5.61 8.90 -36.38
CA ARG A 64 -4.13 9.02 -36.35
C ARG A 64 -3.68 10.36 -36.91
N GLU A 65 -4.12 10.76 -38.10
CA GLU A 65 -3.64 11.96 -38.77
C GLU A 65 -4.20 13.26 -38.19
N ARG A 66 -5.48 13.26 -37.75
CA ARG A 66 -6.15 14.49 -37.29
C ARG A 66 -6.01 14.74 -35.80
N PHE A 67 -5.82 13.69 -34.98
CA PHE A 67 -5.75 13.79 -33.53
C PHE A 67 -4.46 13.23 -32.94
N ILE A 68 -4.16 11.95 -33.17
CA ILE A 68 -3.06 11.28 -32.45
C ILE A 68 -1.70 11.85 -32.82
N ARG A 69 -1.40 12.02 -34.12
CA ARG A 69 -0.14 12.60 -34.58
C ARG A 69 0.06 14.05 -34.07
N PRO A 70 -0.92 14.97 -34.17
CA PRO A 70 -0.80 16.29 -33.57
C PRO A 70 -0.68 16.29 -32.05
N LEU A 71 -1.40 15.42 -31.32
CA LEU A 71 -1.26 15.27 -29.87
C LEU A 71 0.16 14.85 -29.48
N LEU A 72 0.67 13.81 -30.11
CA LEU A 72 2.02 13.31 -29.83
C LEU A 72 3.08 14.33 -30.17
N ARG A 73 2.96 15.04 -31.30
CA ARG A 73 3.98 16.01 -31.75
C ARG A 73 3.89 17.36 -31.03
N ASP A 74 2.70 17.98 -31.00
CA ASP A 74 2.56 19.39 -30.62
C ASP A 74 2.30 19.59 -29.11
N VAL A 75 1.90 18.52 -28.39
CA VAL A 75 1.64 18.54 -26.95
C VAL A 75 2.65 17.70 -26.19
N LEU A 76 2.92 16.48 -26.63
CA LEU A 76 3.78 15.53 -25.91
C LEU A 76 5.23 15.51 -26.41
N GLY A 77 5.51 16.06 -27.60
CA GLY A 77 6.87 16.25 -28.12
C GLY A 77 7.45 15.06 -28.88
N PHE A 78 6.70 14.00 -29.18
CA PHE A 78 7.15 12.82 -29.91
C PHE A 78 6.96 12.96 -31.43
N HIS A 79 7.88 12.39 -32.19
CA HIS A 79 7.69 12.14 -33.61
C HIS A 79 7.07 10.74 -33.82
N LEU A 80 5.91 10.68 -34.49
CA LEU A 80 5.25 9.45 -34.88
C LEU A 80 5.78 8.97 -36.21
N GLY A 81 6.63 7.96 -36.17
CA GLY A 81 7.26 7.38 -37.34
C GLY A 81 6.39 6.40 -38.12
N ALA A 82 7.01 5.76 -39.09
CA ALA A 82 6.37 4.73 -39.87
C ALA A 82 5.92 3.54 -39.01
N GLY A 83 4.89 2.82 -39.48
CA GLY A 83 4.38 1.67 -38.76
C GLY A 83 3.42 0.85 -39.57
N GLU A 84 3.12 -0.35 -39.09
CA GLU A 84 2.20 -1.29 -39.72
C GLU A 84 1.12 -1.74 -38.72
N ASN A 85 -0.06 -2.08 -39.24
CA ASN A 85 -1.14 -2.65 -38.43
C ASN A 85 -1.50 -1.80 -37.19
N ARG A 86 -1.55 -0.48 -37.32
CA ARG A 86 -1.81 0.50 -36.24
C ARG A 86 -0.71 0.58 -35.16
N LEU A 87 0.41 -0.12 -35.35
CA LEU A 87 1.57 -0.01 -34.47
C LEU A 87 2.63 0.86 -35.12
N HIS A 88 3.07 1.88 -34.41
CA HIS A 88 4.02 2.90 -34.88
C HIS A 88 5.14 3.06 -33.85
N CYS A 89 6.34 3.37 -34.32
CA CYS A 89 7.45 3.74 -33.45
C CYS A 89 7.37 5.24 -33.12
N LEU A 90 7.72 5.59 -31.88
CA LEU A 90 7.88 6.98 -31.44
C LEU A 90 9.35 7.32 -31.29
N PHE A 91 9.76 8.43 -31.89
CA PHE A 91 11.12 8.94 -31.89
C PHE A 91 11.21 10.32 -31.25
N VAL A 92 12.41 10.78 -30.93
CA VAL A 92 12.66 12.13 -30.42
C VAL A 92 12.35 13.19 -31.50
N SER A 93 12.69 12.89 -32.76
CA SER A 93 12.45 13.78 -33.90
C SER A 93 12.37 13.00 -35.22
N ALA A 94 11.98 13.66 -36.28
CA ALA A 94 11.99 13.08 -37.65
C ALA A 94 13.41 12.71 -38.10
N GLU A 95 14.39 13.55 -37.81
CA GLU A 95 15.78 13.30 -38.13
C GLU A 95 16.35 12.07 -37.42
N ALA A 96 15.85 11.75 -36.21
CA ALA A 96 16.22 10.55 -35.48
C ALA A 96 15.70 9.30 -36.18
N GLU A 97 14.46 9.32 -36.72
CA GLU A 97 13.91 8.25 -37.56
C GLU A 97 14.74 8.07 -38.85
N GLU A 98 15.04 9.19 -39.55
CA GLU A 98 15.81 9.15 -40.78
C GLU A 98 17.23 8.60 -40.59
N ARG A 99 17.86 8.85 -39.44
CA ARG A 99 19.18 8.30 -39.09
C ARG A 99 19.10 6.80 -38.69
N GLY A 100 17.92 6.27 -38.47
CA GLY A 100 17.73 4.90 -37.97
C GLY A 100 18.02 4.75 -36.48
N ASP A 101 17.89 5.84 -35.71
CA ASP A 101 18.05 5.80 -34.25
C ASP A 101 17.01 4.84 -33.62
N ARG A 102 17.32 4.33 -32.43
CA ARG A 102 16.41 3.44 -31.72
C ARG A 102 15.15 4.21 -31.31
N PRO A 103 13.94 3.70 -31.56
CA PRO A 103 12.70 4.31 -31.08
C PRO A 103 12.64 4.31 -29.55
N ILE A 104 11.98 5.32 -28.98
CA ILE A 104 11.81 5.48 -27.53
C ILE A 104 10.64 4.63 -27.02
N LEU A 105 9.52 4.66 -27.72
CA LEU A 105 8.29 3.98 -27.38
C LEU A 105 7.66 3.34 -28.62
N LEU A 106 6.76 2.41 -28.36
CA LEU A 106 5.79 1.92 -29.36
C LEU A 106 4.45 2.63 -29.14
N SER A 107 3.71 2.94 -30.20
CA SER A 107 2.36 3.50 -30.11
C SER A 107 1.37 2.67 -30.91
N TYR A 108 0.25 2.31 -30.30
CA TYR A 108 -0.94 1.81 -31.00
C TYR A 108 -1.88 2.99 -31.25
N CYS A 109 -2.26 3.19 -32.50
CA CYS A 109 -3.19 4.23 -32.93
C CYS A 109 -4.56 3.60 -33.21
N GLY A 110 -5.51 3.83 -32.29
CA GLY A 110 -6.88 3.36 -32.39
C GLY A 110 -7.81 4.35 -33.10
N SER A 111 -9.07 3.95 -33.32
CA SER A 111 -10.15 4.85 -33.71
C SER A 111 -10.62 5.71 -32.53
N TRP A 112 -11.52 6.68 -32.79
CA TRP A 112 -11.87 7.69 -31.80
C TRP A 112 -12.42 7.13 -30.49
N ASP A 113 -13.39 6.21 -30.57
CA ASP A 113 -14.14 5.61 -29.47
C ASP A 113 -13.82 4.10 -29.28
N GLU A 114 -12.69 3.63 -29.82
CA GLU A 114 -12.31 2.21 -29.76
C GLU A 114 -12.16 1.72 -28.32
N ASP A 115 -12.84 0.62 -27.99
CA ASP A 115 -12.67 -0.06 -26.72
C ASP A 115 -11.34 -0.85 -26.72
N LEU A 116 -10.38 -0.33 -25.95
CA LEU A 116 -9.04 -0.92 -25.82
C LEU A 116 -9.02 -2.28 -25.09
N ASP A 117 -10.10 -2.65 -24.45
CA ASP A 117 -10.26 -3.94 -23.74
C ASP A 117 -11.04 -4.98 -24.59
N ALA A 118 -11.64 -4.57 -25.70
CA ALA A 118 -12.42 -5.44 -26.57
C ALA A 118 -11.54 -6.43 -27.36
N GLY A 119 -12.16 -7.53 -27.80
CA GLY A 119 -11.52 -8.56 -28.63
C GLY A 119 -10.83 -9.67 -27.83
N ARG A 120 -10.53 -10.78 -28.53
CA ARG A 120 -9.80 -11.94 -27.95
C ARG A 120 -8.50 -12.19 -28.71
N GLY A 121 -7.46 -12.62 -27.97
CA GLY A 121 -6.17 -12.95 -28.59
C GLY A 121 -5.52 -11.75 -29.28
N ALA A 122 -5.08 -11.92 -30.52
CA ALA A 122 -4.43 -10.87 -31.32
C ALA A 122 -5.38 -9.74 -31.78
N ALA A 123 -6.69 -9.92 -31.65
CA ALA A 123 -7.67 -8.87 -31.94
C ALA A 123 -7.78 -7.84 -30.78
N ASN A 124 -7.33 -8.18 -29.58
CA ASN A 124 -7.33 -7.25 -28.45
C ASN A 124 -6.13 -6.29 -28.56
N PRO A 125 -6.35 -4.95 -28.56
CA PRO A 125 -5.29 -3.96 -28.71
C PRO A 125 -4.20 -4.07 -27.66
N MET A 126 -4.56 -4.28 -26.39
CA MET A 126 -3.63 -4.43 -25.28
C MET A 126 -2.67 -5.60 -25.49
N ARG A 127 -3.18 -6.80 -25.80
CA ARG A 127 -2.36 -7.98 -26.06
C ARG A 127 -1.48 -7.84 -27.29
N ARG A 128 -1.95 -7.14 -28.32
CA ARG A 128 -1.17 -6.85 -29.52
C ARG A 128 0.05 -6.01 -29.17
N VAL A 129 -0.14 -4.97 -28.38
CA VAL A 129 0.96 -4.09 -27.94
C VAL A 129 1.92 -4.83 -27.01
N GLU A 130 1.41 -5.57 -26.02
CA GLU A 130 2.27 -6.41 -25.15
C GLU A 130 3.15 -7.38 -25.92
N SER A 131 2.58 -8.04 -26.94
CA SER A 131 3.32 -8.95 -27.82
C SER A 131 4.37 -8.23 -28.68
N ALA A 132 4.06 -7.03 -29.15
CA ALA A 132 4.98 -6.23 -29.95
C ALA A 132 6.13 -5.68 -29.09
N LEU A 133 5.87 -5.19 -27.88
CA LEU A 133 6.88 -4.74 -26.93
C LEU A 133 7.90 -5.84 -26.64
N ALA A 134 7.44 -7.08 -26.40
CA ALA A 134 8.33 -8.23 -26.14
C ALA A 134 9.24 -8.55 -27.35
N LYS A 135 8.78 -8.29 -28.58
CA LYS A 135 9.57 -8.53 -29.80
C LYS A 135 10.57 -7.44 -30.09
N VAL A 136 10.19 -6.17 -29.85
CA VAL A 136 11.03 -5.00 -30.18
C VAL A 136 12.02 -4.68 -29.05
N GLY A 137 11.81 -5.21 -27.84
CA GLY A 137 12.64 -4.96 -26.66
C GLY A 137 12.53 -3.53 -26.14
N LEU A 138 11.38 -2.89 -26.31
CA LEU A 138 11.06 -1.57 -25.71
C LEU A 138 10.37 -1.79 -24.37
N ARG A 139 10.59 -0.86 -23.43
CA ARG A 139 10.05 -0.97 -22.06
C ARG A 139 8.62 -0.43 -21.91
N TYR A 140 8.22 0.49 -22.80
CA TYR A 140 6.91 1.14 -22.69
C TYR A 140 6.26 1.31 -24.06
N ALA A 141 4.93 1.35 -24.04
CA ALA A 141 4.13 1.72 -25.19
C ALA A 141 2.95 2.58 -24.80
N PHE A 142 2.44 3.34 -25.76
CA PHE A 142 1.17 4.04 -25.70
C PHE A 142 0.10 3.29 -26.49
N LEU A 143 -1.12 3.23 -25.93
CA LEU A 143 -2.32 2.93 -26.69
C LEU A 143 -3.16 4.21 -26.71
N VAL A 144 -3.37 4.77 -27.88
CA VAL A 144 -4.01 6.07 -28.05
C VAL A 144 -5.25 5.96 -28.89
N THR A 145 -6.35 6.51 -28.38
CA THR A 145 -7.61 6.72 -29.10
C THR A 145 -7.99 8.21 -29.03
N GLY A 146 -9.12 8.60 -29.59
CA GLY A 146 -9.66 9.96 -29.42
C GLY A 146 -10.02 10.29 -27.96
N GLU A 147 -10.39 9.28 -27.17
CA GLU A 147 -10.87 9.47 -25.80
C GLU A 147 -9.87 9.11 -24.74
N ARG A 148 -8.91 8.19 -25.02
CA ARG A 148 -8.04 7.61 -23.99
C ARG A 148 -6.60 7.48 -24.47
N LEU A 149 -5.69 7.63 -23.50
CA LEU A 149 -4.28 7.32 -23.68
C LEU A 149 -3.81 6.43 -22.52
N ARG A 150 -3.34 5.22 -22.87
CA ARG A 150 -2.76 4.26 -21.91
C ARG A 150 -1.27 4.17 -22.07
N LEU A 151 -0.57 4.18 -20.93
CA LEU A 151 0.84 3.77 -20.82
C LEU A 151 0.87 2.32 -20.36
N VAL A 152 1.58 1.47 -21.09
CA VAL A 152 1.72 0.04 -20.80
C VAL A 152 3.18 -0.39 -20.82
N ARG A 153 3.47 -1.52 -20.16
CA ARG A 153 4.80 -2.16 -20.12
C ARG A 153 4.70 -3.62 -20.58
N PRO A 154 5.84 -4.26 -20.93
CA PRO A 154 5.83 -5.65 -21.38
C PRO A 154 5.37 -6.60 -20.27
N PRO A 155 4.83 -7.79 -20.65
CA PRO A 155 4.47 -8.82 -19.70
C PRO A 155 5.69 -9.29 -18.91
N GLY A 156 5.57 -9.34 -17.57
CA GLY A 156 6.64 -9.76 -16.66
C GLY A 156 7.28 -8.63 -15.87
N GLU A 157 7.13 -7.37 -16.27
CA GLU A 157 7.61 -6.20 -15.51
C GLU A 157 6.56 -5.60 -14.57
N GLY A 158 5.57 -6.38 -14.16
CA GLY A 158 4.51 -5.98 -13.25
C GLY A 158 3.28 -6.88 -13.35
N PRO A 159 2.19 -6.57 -12.64
CA PRO A 159 0.94 -7.31 -12.74
C PRO A 159 0.43 -7.36 -14.18
N ARG A 160 0.02 -8.56 -14.63
CA ARG A 160 -0.40 -8.77 -16.02
C ARG A 160 -1.59 -7.88 -16.38
N GLY A 161 -1.45 -7.11 -17.46
CA GLY A 161 -2.47 -6.19 -17.92
C GLY A 161 -2.60 -4.94 -17.06
N SER A 162 -1.52 -4.53 -16.36
CA SER A 162 -1.45 -3.24 -15.68
C SER A 162 -1.21 -2.11 -16.68
N TYR A 163 -1.84 -0.97 -16.45
CA TYR A 163 -1.65 0.24 -17.27
C TYR A 163 -2.02 1.48 -16.46
N LEU A 164 -1.45 2.62 -16.87
CA LEU A 164 -1.91 3.94 -16.47
C LEU A 164 -2.68 4.56 -17.63
N GLU A 165 -3.94 4.92 -17.42
CA GLU A 165 -4.81 5.50 -18.46
C GLU A 165 -5.21 6.91 -18.09
N VAL A 166 -5.25 7.77 -19.07
CA VAL A 166 -5.82 9.14 -18.99
C VAL A 166 -7.08 9.22 -19.84
N ASP A 167 -8.14 9.74 -19.25
CA ASP A 167 -9.35 10.17 -19.94
C ASP A 167 -9.09 11.53 -20.60
N LEU A 168 -8.84 11.51 -21.91
CA LEU A 168 -8.55 12.71 -22.68
C LEU A 168 -9.79 13.60 -22.90
N ALA A 169 -10.99 13.00 -22.84
CA ALA A 169 -12.24 13.74 -22.94
C ALA A 169 -12.47 14.59 -21.68
N GLY A 170 -12.52 13.93 -20.51
CA GLY A 170 -12.66 14.61 -19.24
C GLY A 170 -11.56 15.64 -18.97
N LEU A 171 -10.32 15.33 -19.33
CA LEU A 171 -9.19 16.24 -19.19
C LEU A 171 -9.36 17.53 -20.04
N ALA A 172 -10.00 17.43 -21.21
CA ALA A 172 -10.26 18.58 -22.07
C ALA A 172 -11.43 19.44 -21.59
N GLU A 173 -12.44 18.81 -20.95
CA GLU A 173 -13.69 19.47 -20.53
C GLU A 173 -13.54 20.20 -19.21
N ASP A 174 -12.93 19.58 -18.20
CA ASP A 174 -12.89 20.12 -16.83
C ASP A 174 -11.93 21.29 -16.64
N GLY A 175 -10.95 21.46 -17.51
CA GLY A 175 -9.97 22.54 -17.39
C GLY A 175 -9.07 22.43 -16.14
N ASP A 176 -8.96 21.25 -15.55
CA ASP A 176 -8.15 20.99 -14.36
C ASP A 176 -6.65 21.08 -14.67
N SER A 177 -6.05 22.21 -14.30
CA SER A 177 -4.64 22.49 -14.56
C SER A 177 -3.68 21.51 -13.83
N GLU A 178 -4.09 20.97 -12.67
CA GLU A 178 -3.27 20.01 -11.92
C GLU A 178 -3.23 18.66 -12.65
N SER A 179 -4.39 18.14 -13.06
CA SER A 179 -4.45 16.90 -13.84
C SER A 179 -3.74 17.03 -15.18
N PHE A 180 -3.84 18.19 -15.83
CA PHE A 180 -3.13 18.42 -17.10
C PHE A 180 -1.61 18.54 -16.91
N ALA A 181 -1.14 19.18 -15.85
CA ALA A 181 0.29 19.23 -15.51
C ALA A 181 0.84 17.82 -15.20
N ALA A 182 0.07 16.99 -14.47
CA ALA A 182 0.40 15.59 -14.22
C ALA A 182 0.45 14.78 -15.54
N PHE A 183 -0.50 15.01 -16.45
CA PHE A 183 -0.52 14.42 -17.78
C PHE A 183 0.77 14.74 -18.56
N LEU A 184 1.14 15.99 -18.66
CA LEU A 184 2.39 16.38 -19.33
C LEU A 184 3.61 15.75 -18.66
N ARG A 185 3.67 15.76 -17.33
CA ARG A 185 4.81 15.20 -16.59
C ARG A 185 4.97 13.69 -16.78
N LEU A 186 3.87 12.95 -16.95
CA LEU A 186 3.89 11.48 -17.08
C LEU A 186 4.01 10.99 -18.53
N TYR A 187 3.50 11.75 -19.49
CA TYR A 187 3.33 11.26 -20.87
C TYR A 187 4.18 12.03 -21.91
N SER A 188 4.85 13.11 -21.54
CA SER A 188 5.66 13.87 -22.52
C SER A 188 7.04 13.24 -22.78
N LEU A 189 7.62 13.57 -23.91
CA LEU A 189 8.90 13.06 -24.37
C LEU A 189 10.04 13.14 -23.32
N PRO A 190 10.23 14.25 -22.56
CA PRO A 190 11.29 14.34 -21.56
C PRO A 190 11.24 13.24 -20.48
N THR A 191 10.07 12.66 -20.23
CA THR A 191 9.89 11.59 -19.24
C THR A 191 10.53 10.26 -19.68
N PHE A 192 10.72 10.07 -20.98
CA PHE A 192 11.19 8.81 -21.57
C PHE A 192 12.56 8.92 -22.21
N VAL A 193 13.14 10.13 -22.28
CA VAL A 193 14.50 10.34 -22.83
C VAL A 193 15.52 10.02 -21.74
N PRO A 194 16.50 9.13 -22.03
CA PRO A 194 17.55 8.82 -21.07
C PRO A 194 18.50 10.01 -20.88
N ASP A 195 19.02 10.15 -19.67
CA ASP A 195 20.11 11.05 -19.34
C ASP A 195 21.47 10.51 -19.81
N ALA A 196 22.56 11.17 -19.40
CA ALA A 196 23.92 10.77 -19.74
C ALA A 196 24.32 9.39 -19.17
N GLU A 197 23.67 8.97 -18.07
CA GLU A 197 23.86 7.66 -17.42
C GLU A 197 22.91 6.59 -17.97
N GLY A 198 22.06 6.92 -18.93
CA GLY A 198 21.10 6.00 -19.54
C GLY A 198 19.82 5.77 -18.69
N LYS A 199 19.61 6.55 -17.64
CA LYS A 199 18.40 6.52 -16.82
C LYS A 199 17.34 7.47 -17.35
N THR A 200 16.10 7.07 -17.31
CA THR A 200 14.97 7.91 -17.71
C THR A 200 14.19 8.40 -16.48
N PRO A 201 13.56 9.59 -16.54
CA PRO A 201 12.70 10.04 -15.43
C PRO A 201 11.57 9.08 -15.08
N ILE A 202 11.05 8.30 -16.03
CA ILE A 202 10.05 7.27 -15.77
C ILE A 202 10.62 6.14 -14.90
N ASP A 203 11.92 5.81 -15.01
CA ASP A 203 12.57 4.80 -14.17
C ASP A 203 12.66 5.28 -12.71
N GLU A 204 12.92 6.58 -12.49
CA GLU A 204 12.89 7.16 -11.14
C GLU A 204 11.49 7.15 -10.56
N ILE A 205 10.48 7.54 -11.34
CA ILE A 205 9.07 7.47 -10.94
C ILE A 205 8.69 6.04 -10.53
N GLU A 206 9.12 5.04 -11.31
CA GLU A 206 8.84 3.63 -11.02
C GLU A 206 9.53 3.17 -9.72
N LYS A 207 10.79 3.54 -9.54
CA LYS A 207 11.57 3.22 -8.33
C LYS A 207 10.96 3.85 -7.08
N GLU A 208 10.63 5.13 -7.13
CA GLU A 208 9.99 5.83 -6.02
C GLU A 208 8.61 5.26 -5.71
N SER A 209 7.83 4.95 -6.74
CA SER A 209 6.53 4.31 -6.59
C SER A 209 6.63 2.94 -5.89
N ARG A 210 7.62 2.10 -6.25
CA ARG A 210 7.87 0.82 -5.57
C ARG A 210 8.30 1.01 -4.12
N ALA A 211 9.22 1.92 -3.85
CA ALA A 211 9.67 2.22 -2.50
C ALA A 211 8.51 2.70 -1.60
N HIS A 212 7.57 3.48 -2.16
CA HIS A 212 6.35 3.87 -1.46
C HIS A 212 5.43 2.69 -1.17
N ALA A 213 5.23 1.79 -2.12
CA ALA A 213 4.41 0.59 -1.92
C ALA A 213 5.00 -0.34 -0.85
N GLU A 214 6.33 -0.53 -0.83
CA GLU A 214 7.04 -1.29 0.19
C GLU A 214 6.87 -0.67 1.58
N LYS A 215 7.00 0.65 1.68
CA LYS A 215 6.84 1.38 2.94
C LYS A 215 5.40 1.30 3.48
N VAL A 216 4.39 1.40 2.62
CA VAL A 216 2.98 1.20 3.01
C VAL A 216 2.77 -0.21 3.55
N SER A 217 3.43 -1.21 2.96
CA SER A 217 3.36 -2.60 3.43
C SER A 217 4.00 -2.78 4.82
N GLU A 218 5.12 -2.11 5.10
CA GLU A 218 5.76 -2.13 6.44
C GLU A 218 4.92 -1.39 7.48
N ASP A 219 4.41 -0.21 7.15
CA ASP A 219 3.52 0.56 8.02
C ASP A 219 2.25 -0.26 8.36
N LEU A 220 1.71 -1.02 7.39
CA LEU A 220 0.56 -1.91 7.60
C LEU A 220 0.87 -3.05 8.57
N LYS A 221 2.08 -3.65 8.55
CA LYS A 221 2.46 -4.69 9.53
C LYS A 221 2.40 -4.16 10.96
N GLY A 222 2.96 -2.98 11.20
CA GLY A 222 2.90 -2.34 12.51
C GLY A 222 1.48 -2.00 12.94
N ALA A 223 0.67 -1.46 12.02
CA ALA A 223 -0.71 -1.11 12.26
C ALA A 223 -1.58 -2.34 12.61
N VAL A 224 -1.41 -3.44 11.86
CA VAL A 224 -2.16 -4.70 12.13
C VAL A 224 -1.77 -5.29 13.48
N PHE A 225 -0.49 -5.21 13.88
CA PHE A 225 -0.05 -5.63 15.20
C PHE A 225 -0.73 -4.83 16.32
N THR A 226 -0.73 -3.51 16.22
CA THR A 226 -1.38 -2.61 17.19
C THR A 226 -2.91 -2.84 17.23
N ALA A 227 -3.53 -3.03 16.06
CA ALA A 227 -4.95 -3.34 15.95
C ALA A 227 -5.29 -4.70 16.59
N ALA A 228 -4.42 -5.71 16.43
CA ALA A 228 -4.58 -7.04 17.05
C ALA A 228 -4.58 -6.95 18.57
N GLU A 229 -3.61 -6.25 19.15
CA GLU A 229 -3.55 -6.05 20.61
C GLU A 229 -4.78 -5.31 21.14
N SER A 230 -5.17 -4.24 20.47
CA SER A 230 -6.35 -3.44 20.83
C SER A 230 -7.63 -4.28 20.75
N LEU A 231 -7.75 -5.13 19.73
CA LEU A 231 -8.92 -5.97 19.53
C LEU A 231 -9.00 -7.09 20.57
N VAL A 232 -7.88 -7.76 20.88
CA VAL A 232 -7.88 -8.77 21.97
C VAL A 232 -8.26 -8.14 23.30
N SER A 233 -7.68 -6.98 23.63
CA SER A 233 -8.01 -6.25 24.87
C SER A 233 -9.51 -5.91 24.92
N GLY A 234 -10.07 -5.36 23.85
CA GLY A 234 -11.49 -5.04 23.79
C GLY A 234 -12.41 -6.27 23.86
N LEU A 235 -12.02 -7.40 23.26
CA LEU A 235 -12.77 -8.66 23.37
C LEU A 235 -12.74 -9.22 24.79
N LEU A 236 -11.61 -9.12 25.48
CA LEU A 236 -11.48 -9.56 26.87
C LEU A 236 -12.23 -8.66 27.84
N GLU A 237 -12.20 -7.34 27.63
CA GLU A 237 -12.96 -6.37 28.42
C GLU A 237 -14.48 -6.59 28.27
N ASP A 238 -14.94 -6.79 27.03
CA ASP A 238 -16.36 -7.07 26.76
C ASP A 238 -16.80 -8.41 27.39
N ALA A 239 -15.98 -9.46 27.27
CA ALA A 239 -16.25 -10.76 27.89
C ALA A 239 -16.29 -10.65 29.43
N ALA A 240 -15.38 -9.91 30.05
CA ALA A 240 -15.37 -9.65 31.48
C ALA A 240 -16.61 -8.85 31.92
N ALA A 241 -17.05 -7.87 31.14
CA ALA A 241 -18.28 -7.12 31.38
C ALA A 241 -19.54 -8.04 31.31
N GLN A 242 -19.47 -9.09 30.50
CA GLN A 242 -20.52 -10.13 30.42
C GLN A 242 -20.36 -11.25 31.47
N GLY A 243 -19.32 -11.18 32.32
CA GLY A 243 -19.03 -12.17 33.36
C GLY A 243 -18.39 -13.48 32.84
N GLN A 244 -17.78 -13.49 31.67
CA GLN A 244 -17.18 -14.68 31.02
C GLN A 244 -15.87 -14.38 30.28
N PRO A 245 -14.72 -14.59 30.87
CA PRO A 245 -14.41 -14.85 32.29
C PRO A 245 -14.58 -13.61 33.16
N ALA A 246 -14.63 -13.81 34.48
CA ALA A 246 -14.75 -12.69 35.41
C ALA A 246 -13.53 -11.75 35.39
N SER A 247 -12.37 -12.27 35.05
CA SER A 247 -11.13 -11.50 34.84
C SER A 247 -10.28 -12.12 33.72
N PRO A 248 -9.57 -11.32 32.92
CA PRO A 248 -8.57 -11.83 31.97
C PRO A 248 -7.51 -12.71 32.63
N LEU A 249 -7.20 -12.48 33.90
CA LEU A 249 -6.24 -13.29 34.69
C LEU A 249 -6.71 -14.72 34.96
N ASP A 250 -8.03 -14.98 34.85
CA ASP A 250 -8.61 -16.31 35.07
C ASP A 250 -8.53 -17.21 33.83
N LEU A 251 -8.13 -16.64 32.67
CA LEU A 251 -7.97 -17.38 31.43
C LEU A 251 -6.72 -18.28 31.48
N ASN A 252 -6.91 -19.54 31.08
CA ASN A 252 -5.79 -20.42 30.77
C ASN A 252 -5.19 -20.08 29.39
N GLU A 253 -4.03 -20.64 29.08
CA GLU A 253 -3.33 -20.39 27.81
C GLU A 253 -4.17 -20.72 26.57
N ALA A 254 -4.99 -21.79 26.63
CA ALA A 254 -5.85 -22.19 25.52
C ALA A 254 -6.95 -21.16 25.27
N GLY A 255 -7.57 -20.64 26.33
CA GLY A 255 -8.56 -19.57 26.25
C GLY A 255 -7.96 -18.29 25.69
N LEU A 256 -6.78 -17.91 26.16
CA LEU A 256 -6.09 -16.72 25.68
C LEU A 256 -5.69 -16.83 24.19
N ARG A 257 -5.23 -18.00 23.75
CA ARG A 257 -4.97 -18.27 22.33
C ARG A 257 -6.26 -18.15 21.49
N LEU A 258 -7.38 -18.63 22.00
CA LEU A 258 -8.65 -18.53 21.29
C LEU A 258 -9.10 -17.07 21.08
N TYR A 259 -8.93 -16.19 22.09
CA TYR A 259 -9.20 -14.76 21.93
C TYR A 259 -8.24 -14.09 20.94
N ARG A 260 -6.94 -14.46 20.95
CA ARG A 260 -5.98 -14.04 19.93
C ARG A 260 -6.46 -14.47 18.54
N ASP A 261 -6.81 -15.73 18.35
CA ASP A 261 -7.21 -16.28 17.05
C ASP A 261 -8.52 -15.64 16.55
N ALA A 262 -9.45 -15.34 17.45
CA ALA A 262 -10.67 -14.57 17.14
C ALA A 262 -10.32 -13.14 16.67
N SER A 263 -9.39 -12.47 17.37
CA SER A 263 -8.90 -11.15 16.98
C SER A 263 -8.26 -11.19 15.58
N LEU A 264 -7.33 -12.11 15.34
CA LEU A 264 -6.69 -12.27 14.04
C LEU A 264 -7.72 -12.56 12.94
N THR A 265 -8.66 -13.45 13.19
CA THR A 265 -9.76 -13.76 12.26
C THR A 265 -10.56 -12.50 11.92
N CYS A 266 -10.90 -11.68 12.91
CA CYS A 266 -11.61 -10.41 12.69
C CYS A 266 -10.81 -9.45 11.80
N LEU A 267 -9.53 -9.23 12.10
CA LEU A 267 -8.68 -8.35 11.33
C LEU A 267 -8.53 -8.81 9.88
N TYR A 268 -8.33 -10.10 9.67
CA TYR A 268 -8.23 -10.64 8.32
C TYR A 268 -9.56 -10.58 7.56
N ARG A 269 -10.71 -10.75 8.24
CA ARG A 269 -12.02 -10.49 7.62
C ARG A 269 -12.13 -9.06 7.14
N ILE A 270 -11.71 -8.07 7.95
CA ILE A 270 -11.72 -6.65 7.57
C ILE A 270 -10.77 -6.41 6.39
N LEU A 271 -9.52 -6.86 6.47
CA LEU A 271 -8.54 -6.71 5.39
C LEU A 271 -8.99 -7.37 4.09
N PHE A 272 -9.57 -8.58 4.17
CA PHE A 272 -10.13 -9.27 3.01
C PHE A 272 -11.27 -8.48 2.37
N ILE A 273 -12.17 -7.91 3.18
CA ILE A 273 -13.30 -7.12 2.69
C ILE A 273 -12.79 -5.85 2.01
N LEU A 274 -11.88 -5.11 2.63
CA LEU A 274 -11.26 -3.91 2.03
C LEU A 274 -10.56 -4.23 0.71
N TYR A 275 -9.86 -5.36 0.65
CA TYR A 275 -9.23 -5.87 -0.57
C TYR A 275 -10.26 -6.26 -1.65
N ALA A 276 -11.34 -6.94 -1.26
CA ALA A 276 -12.40 -7.35 -2.18
C ALA A 276 -13.17 -6.13 -2.74
N GLU A 277 -13.51 -5.16 -1.89
CA GLU A 277 -14.17 -3.91 -2.30
C GLU A 277 -13.31 -3.10 -3.29
N ALA A 278 -11.99 -3.07 -3.09
CA ALA A 278 -11.09 -2.37 -3.99
C ALA A 278 -10.95 -3.03 -5.38
N ARG A 279 -11.30 -4.32 -5.52
CA ARG A 279 -11.04 -5.11 -6.75
C ARG A 279 -12.27 -5.67 -7.46
N ASP A 280 -13.41 -5.82 -6.77
CA ASP A 280 -14.64 -6.34 -7.35
C ASP A 280 -15.62 -5.20 -7.71
N PRO A 281 -15.72 -4.79 -9.00
CA PRO A 281 -16.59 -3.69 -9.42
C PRO A 281 -18.09 -3.94 -9.13
N ARG A 282 -18.48 -5.21 -8.94
CA ARG A 282 -19.88 -5.57 -8.64
C ARG A 282 -20.29 -5.10 -7.24
N LEU A 283 -19.34 -5.08 -6.28
CA LEU A 283 -19.59 -4.57 -4.94
C LEU A 283 -19.79 -3.05 -4.96
N ASP A 284 -18.95 -2.34 -5.72
CA ASP A 284 -19.05 -0.87 -5.88
C ASP A 284 -20.31 -0.45 -6.63
N SER A 285 -20.72 -1.20 -7.67
CA SER A 285 -21.91 -0.93 -8.46
C SER A 285 -23.24 -1.29 -7.77
N HIS A 286 -23.21 -2.00 -6.63
CA HIS A 286 -24.41 -2.38 -5.88
C HIS A 286 -24.76 -1.33 -4.82
N PRO A 287 -25.78 -0.45 -5.03
CA PRO A 287 -26.00 0.72 -4.19
C PRO A 287 -26.28 0.37 -2.72
N ILE A 288 -27.11 -0.67 -2.46
CA ILE A 288 -27.46 -1.08 -1.11
C ILE A 288 -26.21 -1.57 -0.36
N TYR A 289 -25.34 -2.34 -1.03
CA TYR A 289 -24.09 -2.77 -0.44
C TYR A 289 -23.19 -1.57 -0.12
N ARG A 290 -22.94 -0.72 -1.12
CA ARG A 290 -22.05 0.45 -1.00
C ARG A 290 -22.51 1.42 0.09
N GLU A 291 -23.80 1.76 0.13
CA GLU A 291 -24.32 2.79 1.04
C GLU A 291 -24.57 2.28 2.47
N SER A 292 -25.00 0.99 2.60
CA SER A 292 -25.43 0.49 3.91
C SER A 292 -24.42 -0.44 4.59
N TYR A 293 -23.60 -1.16 3.82
CA TYR A 293 -22.78 -2.23 4.37
C TYR A 293 -21.28 -2.02 4.17
N SER A 294 -20.81 -1.44 3.05
CA SER A 294 -19.41 -1.44 2.69
C SER A 294 -18.47 -0.97 3.81
N ALA A 295 -17.30 -1.60 3.90
CA ALA A 295 -16.24 -1.20 4.82
C ALA A 295 -15.67 0.18 4.45
N GLN A 296 -15.61 0.51 3.14
CA GLN A 296 -15.23 1.83 2.67
C GLN A 296 -16.23 2.91 3.12
N GLY A 297 -17.54 2.63 3.03
CA GLY A 297 -18.57 3.55 3.54
C GLY A 297 -18.52 3.74 5.06
N LEU A 298 -18.16 2.69 5.82
CA LEU A 298 -17.91 2.80 7.25
C LEU A 298 -16.68 3.67 7.52
N LEU A 299 -15.61 3.49 6.75
CA LEU A 299 -14.40 4.32 6.86
C LEU A 299 -14.68 5.79 6.51
N ASP A 300 -15.53 6.06 5.51
CA ASP A 300 -15.97 7.42 5.16
C ASP A 300 -16.66 8.11 6.33
N GLU A 301 -17.56 7.40 7.02
CA GLU A 301 -18.27 7.90 8.18
C GLU A 301 -17.31 8.18 9.36
N ILE A 302 -16.36 7.28 9.59
CA ILE A 302 -15.33 7.46 10.62
C ILE A 302 -14.46 8.69 10.33
N LEU A 303 -13.97 8.85 9.10
CA LEU A 303 -13.10 9.97 8.70
C LEU A 303 -13.84 11.32 8.65
N ALA A 304 -15.15 11.31 8.44
CA ALA A 304 -15.97 12.53 8.48
C ALA A 304 -16.20 13.05 9.91
N SER A 305 -15.99 12.20 10.91
CA SER A 305 -16.17 12.55 12.33
C SER A 305 -14.86 13.08 12.91
N PRO A 306 -14.89 14.07 13.85
CA PRO A 306 -13.70 14.50 14.57
C PRO A 306 -13.03 13.32 15.28
N GLU A 307 -11.71 13.27 15.21
CA GLU A 307 -10.95 12.20 15.88
C GLU A 307 -11.30 12.15 17.37
N PHE A 308 -11.55 10.97 17.92
CA PHE A 308 -12.00 10.72 19.30
C PHE A 308 -13.44 11.13 19.67
N SER A 309 -14.27 11.58 18.73
CA SER A 309 -15.69 11.89 19.01
C SER A 309 -16.59 10.64 19.12
N TRP A 310 -16.05 9.44 18.86
CA TRP A 310 -16.84 8.21 18.86
C TRP A 310 -17.14 7.73 20.28
N PRO A 311 -18.41 7.41 20.56
CA PRO A 311 -18.83 7.02 21.91
C PRO A 311 -18.33 5.61 22.29
N GLU A 312 -17.92 5.47 23.55
CA GLU A 312 -17.51 4.18 24.12
C GLU A 312 -18.67 3.27 24.45
N ASN A 313 -19.85 3.83 24.69
CA ASN A 313 -21.05 3.10 25.09
C ASN A 313 -21.97 2.70 23.92
N ARG A 314 -21.54 2.87 22.69
CA ARG A 314 -22.25 2.46 21.48
C ARG A 314 -21.44 1.43 20.71
N SER A 315 -22.15 0.57 19.98
CA SER A 315 -21.59 -0.52 19.17
C SER A 315 -22.19 -0.57 17.76
N SER A 316 -22.53 0.57 17.18
CA SER A 316 -23.15 0.66 15.85
C SER A 316 -22.19 0.21 14.76
N PHE A 317 -20.93 0.58 14.84
CA PHE A 317 -19.89 0.18 13.89
C PHE A 317 -19.62 -1.33 13.97
N TRP A 318 -19.59 -1.89 15.17
CA TRP A 318 -19.43 -3.32 15.36
C TRP A 318 -20.60 -4.12 14.77
N ARG A 319 -21.83 -3.70 15.01
CA ARG A 319 -23.02 -4.31 14.41
C ARG A 319 -22.99 -4.27 12.89
N ARG A 320 -22.52 -3.16 12.30
CA ARG A 320 -22.35 -3.03 10.86
C ARG A 320 -21.29 -3.99 10.33
N LEU A 321 -20.13 -4.13 10.99
CA LEU A 321 -19.11 -5.09 10.61
C LEU A 321 -19.63 -6.55 10.70
N ARG A 322 -20.34 -6.91 11.75
CA ARG A 322 -20.96 -8.25 11.85
C ARG A 322 -21.97 -8.52 10.74
N ALA A 323 -22.80 -7.53 10.40
CA ALA A 323 -23.72 -7.65 9.26
C ALA A 323 -22.96 -7.85 7.94
N LEU A 324 -21.86 -7.15 7.78
CA LEU A 324 -20.98 -7.30 6.62
C LEU A 324 -20.33 -8.69 6.56
N PHE A 325 -19.83 -9.22 7.68
CA PHE A 325 -19.32 -10.60 7.77
C PHE A 325 -20.38 -11.63 7.36
N ARG A 326 -21.64 -11.44 7.79
CA ARG A 326 -22.76 -12.31 7.38
C ARG A 326 -23.05 -12.25 5.88
N ILE A 327 -22.88 -11.09 5.23
CA ILE A 327 -23.01 -10.97 3.78
C ILE A 327 -21.93 -11.80 3.08
N TYR A 328 -20.71 -11.80 3.58
CA TYR A 328 -19.63 -12.61 3.01
C TYR A 328 -19.82 -14.12 3.29
N ASP A 329 -20.43 -14.49 4.42
CA ASP A 329 -20.78 -15.87 4.76
C ASP A 329 -21.94 -16.40 3.89
N LYS A 330 -23.07 -15.68 3.86
CA LYS A 330 -24.35 -16.16 3.28
C LYS A 330 -24.74 -15.51 1.96
N GLY A 331 -24.02 -14.47 1.55
CA GLY A 331 -24.35 -13.66 0.40
C GLY A 331 -25.43 -12.61 0.69
N LEU A 332 -25.66 -11.76 -0.29
CA LEU A 332 -26.77 -10.82 -0.32
C LEU A 332 -27.71 -11.24 -1.47
N PRO A 333 -28.98 -11.58 -1.18
CA PRO A 333 -29.89 -12.02 -2.21
C PRO A 333 -30.16 -10.89 -3.22
N ARG A 334 -30.63 -11.27 -4.42
CA ARG A 334 -31.04 -10.31 -5.43
C ARG A 334 -32.16 -9.41 -4.89
N ILE A 335 -31.95 -8.11 -4.97
CA ILE A 335 -32.93 -7.11 -4.56
C ILE A 335 -33.30 -6.27 -5.78
N SER A 336 -34.55 -6.40 -6.24
CA SER A 336 -35.06 -5.67 -7.41
C SER A 336 -34.19 -5.91 -8.67
N GLN A 337 -33.64 -4.86 -9.27
CA GLN A 337 -32.80 -4.90 -10.47
C GLN A 337 -31.33 -5.23 -10.16
N TRP A 338 -30.93 -5.25 -8.89
CA TRP A 338 -29.53 -5.45 -8.52
C TRP A 338 -29.22 -6.95 -8.43
N GLU A 339 -28.08 -7.35 -8.99
CA GLU A 339 -27.62 -8.73 -8.93
C GLU A 339 -27.33 -9.16 -7.51
N ASN A 340 -27.40 -10.47 -7.25
CA ASN A 340 -27.00 -11.01 -5.97
C ASN A 340 -25.49 -10.93 -5.77
N ILE A 341 -25.08 -10.71 -4.52
CA ILE A 341 -23.69 -10.91 -4.11
C ILE A 341 -23.60 -12.35 -3.59
N PRO A 342 -22.87 -13.25 -4.27
CA PRO A 342 -22.79 -14.65 -3.85
C PRO A 342 -21.99 -14.79 -2.55
N PRO A 343 -22.30 -15.79 -1.72
CA PRO A 343 -21.48 -16.13 -0.56
C PRO A 343 -20.08 -16.52 -1.00
N ARG A 344 -19.09 -16.30 -0.13
CA ARG A 344 -17.69 -16.65 -0.45
C ARG A 344 -17.36 -18.13 -0.16
N GLY A 345 -18.32 -18.91 0.40
CA GLY A 345 -18.25 -20.36 0.51
C GLY A 345 -17.11 -20.89 1.37
N SER A 346 -16.73 -20.19 2.42
CA SER A 346 -15.63 -20.55 3.31
C SER A 346 -16.07 -20.39 4.77
N ASP A 347 -15.63 -21.29 5.64
CA ASP A 347 -15.81 -21.18 7.10
C ASP A 347 -15.15 -19.96 7.70
N PHE A 348 -14.31 -19.28 6.93
CA PHE A 348 -13.59 -18.07 7.36
C PHE A 348 -14.51 -16.95 7.86
N PHE A 349 -15.70 -16.78 7.26
CA PHE A 349 -16.69 -15.80 7.69
C PHE A 349 -17.79 -16.41 8.58
N SER A 350 -17.78 -17.74 8.79
CA SER A 350 -18.82 -18.43 9.54
C SER A 350 -18.86 -17.98 11.01
N PRO A 351 -20.05 -17.73 11.59
CA PRO A 351 -20.21 -17.50 13.01
C PRO A 351 -20.12 -18.78 13.85
N GLU A 352 -20.12 -19.97 13.20
CA GLU A 352 -20.17 -21.26 13.89
C GLU A 352 -18.79 -21.79 14.29
N THR A 353 -17.70 -21.20 13.79
CA THR A 353 -16.34 -21.52 14.26
C THR A 353 -16.12 -21.05 15.70
N ALA A 354 -15.09 -21.53 16.37
CA ALA A 354 -14.79 -21.14 17.75
C ALA A 354 -14.55 -19.62 17.85
N GLU A 355 -13.76 -19.08 16.91
CA GLU A 355 -13.45 -17.65 16.76
C GLU A 355 -14.72 -16.86 16.39
N GLY A 356 -15.50 -17.41 15.44
CA GLY A 356 -16.74 -16.79 14.97
C GLY A 356 -17.77 -16.60 16.09
N ARG A 357 -17.90 -17.57 17.00
CA ARG A 357 -18.79 -17.47 18.17
C ARG A 357 -18.37 -16.35 19.13
N ILE A 358 -17.06 -16.17 19.37
CA ILE A 358 -16.57 -15.05 20.18
C ILE A 358 -16.94 -13.72 19.52
N LEU A 359 -16.68 -13.57 18.23
CA LEU A 359 -16.97 -12.34 17.49
C LEU A 359 -18.47 -12.04 17.42
N GLU A 360 -19.30 -13.08 17.31
CA GLU A 360 -20.77 -12.92 17.27
C GLU A 360 -21.35 -12.55 18.65
N ALA A 361 -20.78 -13.08 19.73
CA ALA A 361 -21.20 -12.78 21.09
C ALA A 361 -20.73 -11.40 21.57
N SER A 362 -19.64 -10.87 21.01
CA SER A 362 -19.04 -9.62 21.49
C SER A 362 -19.79 -8.37 21.05
N ASN A 363 -19.61 -7.28 21.80
CA ASN A 363 -20.27 -5.99 21.59
C ASN A 363 -19.28 -4.83 21.71
N LEU A 364 -18.33 -4.75 20.78
CA LEU A 364 -17.23 -3.79 20.80
C LEU A 364 -17.69 -2.35 20.59
N SER A 365 -17.05 -1.39 21.27
CA SER A 365 -17.40 0.03 21.21
C SER A 365 -17.08 0.65 19.86
N ASP A 366 -17.85 1.70 19.49
CA ASP A 366 -17.61 2.45 18.26
C ASP A 366 -16.21 3.10 18.24
N ARG A 367 -15.68 3.52 19.39
CA ARG A 367 -14.32 4.05 19.53
C ARG A 367 -13.27 3.01 19.16
N LEU A 368 -13.38 1.79 19.68
CA LEU A 368 -12.43 0.72 19.38
C LEU A 368 -12.48 0.34 17.90
N VAL A 369 -13.68 0.14 17.36
CA VAL A 369 -13.84 -0.22 15.94
C VAL A 369 -13.33 0.88 15.02
N ALA A 370 -13.61 2.15 15.33
CA ALA A 370 -13.10 3.28 14.55
C ALA A 370 -11.57 3.31 14.55
N ARG A 371 -10.93 3.11 15.71
CA ARG A 371 -9.47 3.04 15.82
C ARG A 371 -8.89 1.91 14.98
N ILE A 372 -9.44 0.71 15.08
CA ILE A 372 -9.01 -0.44 14.29
C ILE A 372 -9.15 -0.15 12.78
N MET A 373 -10.29 0.40 12.35
CA MET A 373 -10.53 0.75 10.95
C MET A 373 -9.54 1.81 10.44
N LEU A 374 -9.23 2.82 11.26
CA LEU A 374 -8.22 3.84 10.92
C LEU A 374 -6.82 3.24 10.83
N ASP A 375 -6.43 2.40 11.78
CA ASP A 375 -5.09 1.79 11.80
C ASP A 375 -4.90 0.86 10.60
N LEU A 376 -5.93 0.10 10.19
CA LEU A 376 -5.85 -0.80 9.05
C LEU A 376 -5.96 -0.10 7.69
N ALA A 377 -6.77 0.94 7.58
CA ALA A 377 -7.16 1.51 6.30
C ALA A 377 -6.57 2.91 6.02
N THR A 378 -5.77 3.45 6.95
CA THR A 378 -5.11 4.76 6.77
C THR A 378 -3.65 4.72 7.20
N SER A 379 -2.83 5.56 6.56
CA SER A 379 -1.45 5.78 7.00
C SER A 379 -1.38 6.63 8.28
N THR A 380 -0.28 6.51 9.03
CA THR A 380 0.01 7.39 10.16
C THR A 380 0.27 8.81 9.66
N PRO A 381 -0.32 9.85 10.29
CA PRO A 381 -0.06 11.23 9.89
C PRO A 381 1.42 11.57 10.02
N ARG A 382 2.00 12.21 9.00
CA ARG A 382 3.38 12.71 9.03
C ARG A 382 3.39 14.20 8.74
N HIS A 383 4.10 14.99 9.58
CA HIS A 383 4.40 16.42 9.34
C HIS A 383 3.19 17.28 8.89
N GLY A 384 2.08 17.23 9.63
CA GLY A 384 0.92 18.10 9.38
C GLY A 384 0.05 17.70 8.18
N VAL A 385 0.31 16.57 7.55
CA VAL A 385 -0.58 15.95 6.56
C VAL A 385 -1.53 15.02 7.32
N GLY A 386 -2.83 15.13 7.07
CA GLY A 386 -3.85 14.27 7.68
C GLY A 386 -3.64 12.78 7.33
N ARG A 387 -4.44 11.90 7.95
CA ARG A 387 -4.45 10.47 7.61
C ARG A 387 -4.84 10.27 6.15
N GLU A 388 -4.04 9.50 5.41
CA GLU A 388 -4.31 9.12 4.02
C GLU A 388 -4.78 7.67 3.95
N ARG A 389 -5.67 7.37 3.01
CA ARG A 389 -6.19 6.01 2.84
C ARG A 389 -5.15 5.08 2.23
N VAL A 390 -5.06 3.87 2.75
CA VAL A 390 -4.28 2.79 2.15
C VAL A 390 -5.02 2.25 0.93
N SER A 391 -4.33 2.15 -0.22
CA SER A 391 -4.89 1.54 -1.42
C SER A 391 -4.76 0.02 -1.37
N PHE A 392 -5.84 -0.67 -1.02
CA PHE A 392 -5.90 -2.14 -1.03
C PHE A 392 -5.88 -2.75 -2.43
N ARG A 393 -6.02 -1.94 -3.48
CA ARG A 393 -5.91 -2.41 -4.86
C ARG A 393 -4.48 -2.82 -5.21
N GLU A 394 -3.50 -2.18 -4.60
CA GLU A 394 -2.07 -2.38 -4.86
C GLU A 394 -1.42 -3.43 -3.95
N LEU A 395 -2.03 -3.71 -2.81
CA LEU A 395 -1.54 -4.74 -1.91
C LEU A 395 -1.61 -6.11 -2.59
N ASP A 396 -0.45 -6.72 -2.79
CA ASP A 396 -0.38 -8.09 -3.25
C ASP A 396 -0.78 -9.07 -2.14
N ILE A 397 -1.30 -10.23 -2.53
CA ILE A 397 -1.64 -11.32 -1.59
C ILE A 397 -0.42 -11.70 -0.75
N GLU A 398 0.79 -11.56 -1.30
CA GLU A 398 2.06 -11.79 -0.63
C GLU A 398 2.28 -10.85 0.56
N ASN A 399 1.91 -9.58 0.41
CA ASN A 399 1.99 -8.59 1.49
C ASN A 399 1.02 -8.93 2.63
N LEU A 400 -0.22 -9.32 2.31
CA LEU A 400 -1.18 -9.80 3.30
C LEU A 400 -0.71 -11.09 3.97
N GLY A 401 -0.08 -12.02 3.21
CA GLY A 401 0.52 -13.24 3.73
C GLY A 401 1.66 -12.95 4.70
N ALA A 402 2.55 -12.00 4.37
CA ALA A 402 3.67 -11.60 5.24
C ALA A 402 3.20 -10.93 6.54
N VAL A 403 2.10 -10.17 6.50
CA VAL A 403 1.44 -9.62 7.70
C VAL A 403 0.92 -10.75 8.58
N TYR A 404 0.27 -11.76 7.98
CA TYR A 404 -0.24 -12.94 8.69
C TYR A 404 0.88 -13.70 9.40
N GLU A 405 1.94 -14.06 8.66
CA GLU A 405 3.08 -14.79 9.21
C GLU A 405 3.74 -14.03 10.36
N GLY A 406 3.89 -12.71 10.23
CA GLY A 406 4.47 -11.87 11.25
C GLY A 406 3.71 -11.92 12.58
N LEU A 407 2.37 -11.98 12.54
CA LEU A 407 1.55 -12.04 13.75
C LEU A 407 1.55 -13.42 14.40
N LEU A 408 1.71 -14.50 13.63
CA LEU A 408 1.81 -15.86 14.18
C LEU A 408 3.09 -16.10 15.01
N GLU A 409 4.08 -15.24 14.88
CA GLU A 409 5.32 -15.32 15.66
C GLU A 409 5.16 -14.87 17.12
N TYR A 410 4.03 -14.24 17.44
CA TYR A 410 3.77 -13.70 18.76
C TYR A 410 2.81 -14.56 19.58
N GLU A 411 3.17 -14.77 20.85
CA GLU A 411 2.33 -15.44 21.82
C GLU A 411 1.54 -14.43 22.67
N PRO A 412 0.26 -14.72 22.93
CA PRO A 412 -0.57 -13.91 23.80
C PRO A 412 -0.18 -14.09 25.27
N ARG A 413 -0.04 -13.00 26.02
CA ARG A 413 0.20 -13.00 27.45
C ARG A 413 -0.69 -11.98 28.16
N ILE A 414 -0.96 -12.22 29.41
CA ILE A 414 -1.55 -11.25 30.33
C ILE A 414 -0.48 -10.85 31.33
N ALA A 415 -0.25 -9.56 31.49
CA ALA A 415 0.65 -9.03 32.51
C ALA A 415 0.10 -9.40 33.90
N ARG A 416 0.89 -10.10 34.70
CA ARG A 416 0.52 -10.47 36.08
C ARG A 416 1.00 -9.43 37.08
N GLU A 417 1.98 -8.66 36.70
CA GLU A 417 2.58 -7.55 37.43
C GLU A 417 2.84 -6.40 36.47
N THR A 418 3.10 -5.22 37.00
CA THR A 418 3.46 -4.08 36.16
C THR A 418 4.69 -4.43 35.30
N THR A 419 4.57 -4.27 33.99
CA THR A 419 5.59 -4.63 33.02
C THR A 419 5.87 -3.45 32.10
N LEU A 420 7.13 -3.26 31.72
CA LEU A 420 7.59 -2.15 30.89
C LEU A 420 8.08 -2.69 29.54
N ASP A 421 7.54 -2.15 28.44
CA ASP A 421 8.08 -2.37 27.11
C ASP A 421 9.14 -1.29 26.84
N ILE A 422 10.40 -1.70 26.79
CA ILE A 422 11.55 -0.81 26.59
C ILE A 422 12.20 -1.12 25.25
N ARG A 423 12.41 -0.09 24.44
CA ARG A 423 13.11 -0.19 23.16
C ARG A 423 14.56 0.22 23.32
N VAL A 424 15.46 -0.71 22.96
CA VAL A 424 16.91 -0.51 22.93
C VAL A 424 17.43 -0.94 21.55
N GLN A 425 18.11 -0.06 20.84
CA GLN A 425 18.67 -0.35 19.49
C GLN A 425 17.68 -1.02 18.53
N GLY A 426 16.43 -0.54 18.49
CA GLY A 426 15.39 -1.09 17.61
C GLY A 426 14.69 -2.36 18.12
N ARG A 427 15.18 -3.01 19.18
CA ARG A 427 14.56 -4.19 19.81
C ARG A 427 13.71 -3.76 21.00
N THR A 428 12.53 -4.35 21.16
CA THR A 428 11.66 -4.11 22.30
C THR A 428 11.77 -5.27 23.28
N PHE A 429 12.02 -4.93 24.55
CA PHE A 429 12.12 -5.86 25.68
C PHE A 429 10.93 -5.61 26.60
N CYS A 430 10.24 -6.67 27.00
CA CYS A 430 9.14 -6.65 27.93
C CYS A 430 9.67 -7.13 29.30
N LEU A 431 9.85 -6.21 30.24
CA LEU A 431 10.59 -6.43 31.48
C LEU A 431 9.80 -5.96 32.70
N SER A 432 10.04 -6.59 33.85
CA SER A 432 9.61 -5.98 35.13
C SER A 432 10.34 -4.65 35.36
N PRO A 433 9.80 -3.73 36.19
CA PRO A 433 10.49 -2.49 36.53
C PRO A 433 11.91 -2.71 37.05
N ASP A 434 12.11 -3.74 37.89
CA ASP A 434 13.42 -4.07 38.46
C ASP A 434 14.40 -4.57 37.40
N ASP A 435 13.93 -5.43 36.47
CA ASP A 435 14.79 -5.95 35.40
C ASP A 435 15.09 -4.85 34.36
N ALA A 436 14.18 -3.91 34.15
CA ALA A 436 14.39 -2.74 33.32
C ALA A 436 15.52 -1.85 33.87
N VAL A 437 15.51 -1.61 35.19
CA VAL A 437 16.57 -0.86 35.87
C VAL A 437 17.89 -1.60 35.73
N ARG A 438 17.94 -2.92 36.02
CA ARG A 438 19.15 -3.75 35.88
C ARG A 438 19.70 -3.72 34.45
N LEU A 439 18.84 -3.83 33.44
CA LEU A 439 19.25 -3.74 32.02
C LEU A 439 19.91 -2.39 31.73
N CYS A 440 19.30 -1.31 32.19
CA CYS A 440 19.84 0.04 32.00
C CYS A 440 21.18 0.23 32.74
N GLU A 441 21.31 -0.28 33.94
CA GLU A 441 22.58 -0.24 34.71
C GLU A 441 23.68 -1.07 34.03
N GLN A 442 23.38 -2.31 33.65
CA GLN A 442 24.36 -3.23 33.03
C GLN A 442 24.85 -2.73 31.66
N LYS A 443 23.95 -2.14 30.86
CA LYS A 443 24.28 -1.63 29.54
C LYS A 443 24.63 -0.14 29.52
N ASN A 444 24.71 0.51 30.68
CA ASN A 444 24.98 1.94 30.85
C ASN A 444 24.06 2.81 29.92
N LEU A 445 22.74 2.51 29.94
CA LEU A 445 21.73 3.14 29.12
C LEU A 445 21.00 4.23 29.92
N ILE A 446 20.64 5.33 29.24
CA ILE A 446 19.77 6.35 29.80
C ILE A 446 18.34 6.03 29.35
N LEU A 447 17.45 5.75 30.32
CA LEU A 447 16.04 5.50 30.06
C LEU A 447 15.30 6.83 29.86
N ARG A 448 14.70 7.03 28.68
CA ARG A 448 13.89 8.23 28.34
C ARG A 448 12.42 7.86 28.21
N GLY A 449 11.55 8.66 28.81
CA GLY A 449 10.07 8.53 28.73
C GLY A 449 9.41 9.18 29.92
N ASP A 450 8.11 9.55 29.77
CA ASP A 450 7.28 10.07 30.85
C ASP A 450 6.82 8.93 31.77
N PHE A 451 7.36 8.82 32.97
CA PHE A 451 6.84 7.88 33.95
C PHE A 451 7.20 8.28 35.40
N ASP A 452 6.21 8.21 36.26
CA ASP A 452 6.38 8.14 37.70
C ASP A 452 6.78 6.70 38.08
N LEU A 453 8.06 6.38 37.94
CA LEU A 453 8.60 5.11 38.43
C LEU A 453 8.92 5.30 39.92
N VAL A 454 7.97 4.98 40.77
CA VAL A 454 8.25 4.79 42.20
C VAL A 454 8.87 3.40 42.37
N VAL A 455 10.16 3.30 42.09
CA VAL A 455 10.95 2.14 42.49
C VAL A 455 11.56 2.48 43.85
N GLY A 456 11.33 1.63 44.84
CA GLY A 456 11.84 1.88 46.18
C GLY A 456 13.35 2.09 46.18
N THR A 457 13.84 3.01 47.00
CA THR A 457 15.22 3.36 47.37
C THR A 457 16.27 3.65 46.28
N SER A 458 16.02 3.31 45.00
CA SER A 458 16.91 3.65 43.88
C SER A 458 16.41 4.77 43.00
N ALA A 459 15.26 5.34 43.30
CA ALA A 459 14.56 6.37 42.48
C ALA A 459 15.35 7.70 42.40
N GLU A 460 16.27 7.97 43.31
CA GLU A 460 17.06 9.21 43.27
C GLU A 460 18.06 9.29 42.09
N ARG A 461 18.33 8.17 41.40
CA ARG A 461 19.25 8.16 40.24
C ARG A 461 18.54 8.20 38.88
N LEU A 462 17.20 8.15 38.86
CA LEU A 462 16.40 8.15 37.65
C LEU A 462 15.60 9.44 37.45
N HIS A 463 16.00 10.55 38.09
CA HIS A 463 15.44 11.85 37.79
C HIS A 463 15.83 12.27 36.37
N PRO A 464 14.89 12.38 35.43
CA PRO A 464 15.16 13.12 34.21
C PRO A 464 15.29 14.60 34.62
N GLU A 465 16.43 15.21 34.39
CA GLU A 465 16.48 16.65 34.21
C GLU A 465 15.59 16.95 32.99
N CYS A 466 14.38 17.36 33.24
CA CYS A 466 13.48 17.93 32.25
C CYS A 466 13.88 19.40 32.07
N PRO A 467 14.55 19.81 30.99
CA PRO A 467 14.50 21.19 30.59
C PRO A 467 13.12 21.36 29.94
N SER A 468 12.21 21.97 30.67
CA SER A 468 11.11 22.69 30.06
C SER A 468 11.71 23.72 29.11
N ASP A 469 11.13 23.74 27.90
CA ASP A 469 11.23 24.75 26.88
C ASP A 469 12.24 24.57 25.76
N GLU A 470 11.68 24.75 24.58
CA GLU A 470 12.28 24.99 23.28
C GLU A 470 12.78 23.77 22.51
N VAL A 471 11.82 23.11 21.84
CA VAL A 471 12.08 22.44 20.58
C VAL A 471 12.46 23.51 19.56
N LYS A 472 13.74 23.80 19.46
CA LYS A 472 14.32 24.44 18.28
C LYS A 472 14.74 23.35 17.31
N ASP A 473 14.20 23.50 16.12
CA ASP A 473 14.58 22.78 14.91
C ASP A 473 16.11 22.79 14.74
N GLU A 474 16.75 21.66 15.01
CA GLU A 474 18.12 21.35 14.55
C GLU A 474 18.13 20.04 13.78
N GLU A 475 17.45 20.02 12.64
CA GLU A 475 17.73 19.11 11.54
C GLU A 475 18.43 19.89 10.42
N SER A 476 19.62 20.35 10.68
CA SER A 476 20.48 20.88 9.59
C SER A 476 21.93 20.96 10.03
N ALA A 477 22.56 19.85 10.27
CA ALA A 477 24.02 19.70 10.16
C ALA A 477 24.45 18.27 10.52
N LEU A 478 24.42 17.37 9.58
CA LEU A 478 25.37 16.25 9.49
C LEU A 478 25.27 15.72 8.07
N GLY A 479 26.04 16.38 7.18
CA GLY A 479 26.41 15.80 5.90
C GLY A 479 27.25 14.57 6.14
N LEU A 480 26.77 13.45 5.65
CA LEU A 480 27.56 12.27 5.37
C LEU A 480 27.18 11.79 3.98
N GLU A 481 28.09 12.07 3.07
CA GLU A 481 28.10 11.48 1.74
C GLU A 481 28.30 9.97 1.82
N PRO A 482 27.67 9.17 0.94
CA PRO A 482 27.95 7.75 0.87
C PRO A 482 29.22 7.50 0.08
N ASP A 483 30.22 6.98 0.73
CA ASP A 483 31.43 6.49 0.07
C ASP A 483 31.15 5.16 -0.63
N THR A 484 31.65 5.12 -1.84
CA THR A 484 31.60 4.08 -2.86
C THR A 484 32.61 2.99 -2.60
N GLN A 485 32.28 1.77 -3.03
CA GLN A 485 33.14 0.65 -3.45
C GLN A 485 33.76 -0.25 -2.36
N ALA A 486 33.33 -1.50 -2.38
CA ALA A 486 34.26 -2.61 -2.26
C ALA A 486 33.71 -3.86 -2.95
N GLU A 487 34.54 -4.34 -3.84
CA GLU A 487 34.45 -5.55 -4.65
C GLU A 487 34.40 -6.81 -3.78
N ALA A 488 33.73 -7.85 -4.29
CA ALA A 488 33.81 -9.20 -3.77
C ALA A 488 35.18 -9.83 -4.10
N PRO A 489 35.68 -10.71 -3.26
CA PRO A 489 36.45 -11.85 -3.74
C PRO A 489 35.84 -13.18 -3.29
N ASP A 490 35.77 -14.08 -4.25
CA ASP A 490 35.66 -15.52 -4.05
C ASP A 490 36.82 -16.04 -3.21
N SER A 491 36.57 -16.93 -2.26
CA SER A 491 37.36 -18.16 -2.10
C SER A 491 36.87 -18.99 -0.92
N ASP A 492 36.77 -20.27 -1.18
CA ASP A 492 36.59 -21.41 -0.30
C ASP A 492 37.55 -21.41 0.89
N GLY A 493 37.06 -21.87 2.05
CA GLY A 493 37.89 -22.13 3.20
C GLY A 493 37.07 -22.51 4.42
N GLU A 494 36.86 -23.82 4.61
CA GLU A 494 36.41 -24.42 5.84
C GLU A 494 37.38 -24.05 6.98
N ASN A 495 36.85 -23.51 8.06
CA ASN A 495 37.56 -23.58 9.36
C ASN A 495 36.54 -23.54 10.51
N GLU A 496 36.44 -24.66 11.20
CA GLU A 496 35.86 -24.77 12.53
C GLU A 496 36.67 -23.90 13.48
N GLY A 497 36.06 -22.95 14.14
CA GLY A 497 36.69 -22.08 15.11
C GLY A 497 35.68 -21.48 16.06
N ASP A 498 35.84 -21.77 17.29
CA ASP A 498 35.17 -21.39 18.52
C ASP A 498 34.38 -20.07 18.44
N ILE A 499 33.10 -20.13 18.84
CA ILE A 499 32.26 -18.96 19.06
C ILE A 499 32.68 -18.31 20.37
N GLU A 500 33.66 -17.42 20.31
CA GLU A 500 33.83 -16.41 21.34
C GLU A 500 32.61 -15.47 21.28
N GLU A 501 31.87 -15.41 22.39
CA GLU A 501 30.84 -14.39 22.64
C GLU A 501 31.51 -13.00 22.57
N GLY A 502 31.46 -12.39 21.42
CA GLY A 502 31.88 -11.01 21.23
C GLY A 502 30.95 -10.09 22.04
N GLU A 503 31.44 -9.59 23.16
CA GLU A 503 30.86 -8.44 23.86
C GLU A 503 30.89 -7.25 22.89
N GLU A 504 29.72 -6.95 22.23
CA GLU A 504 29.55 -5.74 21.43
C GLU A 504 29.75 -4.52 22.34
N GLU A 505 30.83 -3.78 22.13
CA GLU A 505 31.09 -2.47 22.74
C GLU A 505 29.93 -1.53 22.48
N VAL A 506 29.03 -1.36 23.46
CA VAL A 506 27.94 -0.40 23.40
C VAL A 506 28.53 1.00 23.49
N ALA A 507 28.39 1.79 22.43
CA ALA A 507 28.86 3.16 22.36
C ALA A 507 28.33 3.97 23.57
N LYS A 508 29.20 4.74 24.21
CA LYS A 508 28.86 5.63 25.33
C LYS A 508 27.74 6.61 24.88
N GLY A 509 26.53 6.43 25.44
CA GLY A 509 25.38 7.30 25.17
C GLY A 509 24.17 6.62 24.52
N ALA A 510 24.15 5.29 24.41
CA ALA A 510 22.97 4.58 23.93
C ALA A 510 21.76 4.84 24.85
N THR A 511 20.61 5.16 24.26
CA THR A 511 19.37 5.47 25.00
C THR A 511 18.38 4.30 24.90
N ALA A 512 17.80 3.96 26.05
CA ALA A 512 16.63 3.11 26.14
C ALA A 512 15.37 3.99 26.13
N ARG A 513 14.35 3.62 25.37
CA ARG A 513 13.09 4.37 25.32
C ARG A 513 11.96 3.52 25.86
N LEU A 514 11.23 4.04 26.87
CA LEU A 514 9.98 3.45 27.29
C LEU A 514 8.94 3.60 26.16
N VAL A 515 8.36 2.48 25.73
CA VAL A 515 7.33 2.43 24.71
C VAL A 515 5.94 2.47 25.36
N ARG A 516 5.75 1.65 26.40
CA ARG A 516 4.50 1.59 27.17
C ARG A 516 4.71 0.90 28.52
N ARG A 517 3.78 1.15 29.43
CA ARG A 517 3.63 0.48 30.71
C ARG A 517 2.36 -0.39 30.66
N LEU A 518 2.49 -1.63 31.11
CA LEU A 518 1.41 -2.61 31.21
C LEU A 518 1.07 -2.82 32.67
N GLU A 519 -0.17 -2.61 33.04
CA GLU A 519 -0.69 -2.91 34.36
C GLU A 519 -1.14 -4.38 34.48
N PRO A 520 -1.20 -4.94 35.69
CA PRO A 520 -1.74 -6.28 35.90
C PRO A 520 -3.14 -6.45 35.27
N GLY A 521 -3.32 -7.54 34.52
CA GLY A 521 -4.55 -7.81 33.77
C GLY A 521 -4.53 -7.32 32.33
N MET A 522 -3.56 -6.49 31.92
CA MET A 522 -3.44 -6.02 30.54
C MET A 522 -2.88 -7.10 29.63
N PHE A 523 -3.45 -7.18 28.43
CA PHE A 523 -2.99 -8.06 27.37
C PHE A 523 -1.79 -7.47 26.64
N HIS A 524 -0.85 -8.33 26.22
CA HIS A 524 0.25 -7.99 25.34
C HIS A 524 0.74 -9.21 24.55
N PHE A 525 1.44 -8.92 23.46
CA PHE A 525 2.14 -9.92 22.68
C PHE A 525 3.61 -10.03 23.10
N VAL A 526 4.09 -11.26 23.25
CA VAL A 526 5.53 -11.54 23.42
C VAL A 526 6.03 -12.32 22.21
N PRO A 527 7.30 -12.15 21.80
CA PRO A 527 7.88 -13.00 20.77
C PRO A 527 7.81 -14.47 21.18
N GLY A 528 7.24 -15.30 20.33
CA GLY A 528 7.19 -16.75 20.53
C GLY A 528 8.55 -17.41 20.25
N PRO A 529 8.70 -18.72 20.52
CA PRO A 529 9.90 -19.48 20.16
C PRO A 529 10.12 -19.39 18.65
N ALA A 530 11.36 -19.08 18.26
CA ALA A 530 11.74 -18.74 16.90
C ALA A 530 11.20 -19.74 15.84
N LYS A 531 10.81 -19.22 14.68
CA LYS A 531 10.23 -19.91 13.48
C LYS A 531 10.90 -21.23 13.06
N LYS A 532 12.13 -21.51 13.49
CA LYS A 532 12.86 -22.73 13.09
C LYS A 532 12.13 -24.05 13.43
N GLY A 533 11.09 -23.99 14.29
CA GLY A 533 10.32 -25.18 14.68
C GLY A 533 9.05 -25.45 13.88
N SER A 534 8.45 -24.47 13.21
CA SER A 534 7.14 -24.66 12.53
C SER A 534 7.23 -24.90 11.01
N GLY A 535 8.34 -24.52 10.36
CA GLY A 535 8.55 -24.75 8.93
C GLY A 535 7.56 -24.05 7.99
N SER A 536 6.72 -23.15 8.51
CA SER A 536 5.69 -22.44 7.75
C SER A 536 6.29 -21.21 7.11
N PHE A 537 6.56 -21.27 5.80
CA PHE A 537 6.99 -20.14 4.99
C PHE A 537 6.03 -19.95 3.82
N TYR A 538 5.66 -18.71 3.56
CA TYR A 538 4.92 -18.36 2.35
C TYR A 538 5.82 -18.56 1.13
N THR A 539 5.36 -19.37 0.17
CA THR A 539 6.15 -19.62 -1.04
C THR A 539 6.04 -18.42 -1.98
N PRO A 540 7.17 -17.75 -2.32
CA PRO A 540 7.14 -16.59 -3.20
C PRO A 540 6.45 -16.89 -4.53
N ARG A 541 5.63 -15.94 -5.01
CA ARG A 541 4.84 -16.07 -6.23
C ARG A 541 5.64 -16.50 -7.48
N PRO A 542 6.88 -16.02 -7.71
CA PRO A 542 7.68 -16.52 -8.84
C PRO A 542 7.88 -18.04 -8.80
N LEU A 543 8.19 -18.60 -7.61
CA LEU A 543 8.33 -20.04 -7.40
C LEU A 543 7.02 -20.80 -7.63
N VAL A 544 5.90 -20.28 -7.13
CA VAL A 544 4.57 -20.87 -7.35
C VAL A 544 4.21 -20.84 -8.83
N CYS A 545 4.42 -19.72 -9.51
CA CYS A 545 4.17 -19.59 -10.94
C CYS A 545 5.03 -20.53 -11.77
N ASP A 546 6.27 -20.74 -11.39
CA ASP A 546 7.20 -21.63 -12.07
C ASP A 546 6.85 -23.10 -11.83
N LEU A 547 6.49 -23.46 -10.61
CA LEU A 547 5.94 -24.77 -10.26
C LEU A 547 4.66 -25.07 -11.06
N VAL A 548 3.69 -24.17 -11.08
CA VAL A 548 2.43 -24.32 -11.83
C VAL A 548 2.71 -24.43 -13.33
N ARG A 549 3.63 -23.64 -13.87
CA ARG A 549 4.01 -23.69 -15.29
C ARG A 549 4.61 -25.04 -15.69
N HIS A 550 5.46 -25.60 -14.85
CA HIS A 550 6.15 -26.85 -15.13
C HIS A 550 5.35 -28.12 -14.78
N THR A 551 4.39 -28.01 -13.84
CA THR A 551 3.55 -29.14 -13.41
C THR A 551 2.22 -29.20 -14.15
N LEU A 552 1.41 -28.15 -14.07
CA LEU A 552 0.08 -28.08 -14.66
C LEU A 552 0.09 -27.59 -16.12
N GLY A 553 1.07 -26.77 -16.50
CA GLY A 553 1.19 -26.23 -17.84
C GLY A 553 1.24 -27.29 -18.96
N PRO A 554 1.94 -28.42 -18.81
CA PRO A 554 1.92 -29.53 -19.77
C PRO A 554 0.59 -30.28 -19.85
N LEU A 555 -0.22 -30.24 -18.76
CA LEU A 555 -1.50 -30.96 -18.68
C LEU A 555 -2.69 -30.14 -19.24
N VAL A 556 -2.51 -28.84 -19.45
CA VAL A 556 -3.55 -27.91 -19.96
C VAL A 556 -3.35 -27.63 -21.46
N LYS A 557 -2.28 -28.10 -22.08
CA LYS A 557 -2.07 -28.12 -23.53
C LYS A 557 -2.67 -29.37 -24.13
#